data_f5d00ab8843dfd380c0b6382d700842d
#
_entry.id   f5d00ab8843dfd380c0b6382d700842d
#
_cell.length_a   1.000
_cell.length_b   1.000
_cell.length_c   1.000
_cell.angle_alpha   90.00
_cell.angle_beta   90.00
_cell.angle_gamma   90.00
#
_symmetry.space_group_name_H-M   'P 1'
#
loop_
_entity.id
_entity.type
_entity.pdbx_description
1 polymer ?
#
loop_
_entity_poly.entity_id
_entity_poly.type
_entity_poly.pdbx_seq_one_letter_code
_entity_poly.pdbx_strand_id
1 'polypeptide(L)'
;MNRITNDECGTSAQLAQNPLLGAGFRVLIACEESDEVRSRFEALGFDAWSCDLQPNRNPNAKHYQGNVFDIINDGWDAMIAFPPCTHLAVSGAAWFEQKRKDGRQQEGIDFFMAMVNAPIKRIAIENPMGIMSTIYKKPTQIIQPYYFGDEVSKKTCLWLKNLPPLYHNAQPNLFDDKVTHVGKGEMVTFESGCKMPKWYADAWRLPKEERSKLRSKTFPGIAQAMVDTWGVSIACT
;
A
#
# COMPACT_ATOMS: atom_id res chain seq x y z
N MET A 1 -29.52 5.69 -6.93
CA MET A 1 -28.30 6.11 -6.21
C MET A 1 -27.65 7.20 -7.03
N ASN A 2 -27.64 8.42 -6.55
CA ASN A 2 -27.03 9.54 -7.29
C ASN A 2 -25.51 9.46 -7.14
N ARG A 3 -24.82 9.21 -8.24
CA ARG A 3 -23.37 9.46 -8.34
C ARG A 3 -23.17 10.98 -8.33
N ILE A 4 -22.15 11.45 -7.60
CA ILE A 4 -21.77 12.87 -7.60
C ILE A 4 -21.46 13.26 -9.05
N THR A 5 -22.13 14.29 -9.56
CA THR A 5 -21.87 14.80 -10.91
C THR A 5 -20.65 15.70 -10.91
N ASN A 6 -19.98 15.85 -12.07
CA ASN A 6 -18.75 16.63 -12.22
C ASN A 6 -18.87 18.10 -11.77
N ASP A 7 -20.08 18.66 -11.71
CA ASP A 7 -20.33 20.03 -11.29
C ASP A 7 -20.38 20.23 -9.76
N GLU A 8 -20.43 19.12 -8.98
CA GLU A 8 -20.43 19.14 -7.51
C GLU A 8 -19.05 18.88 -6.90
N CYS A 9 -18.02 18.74 -7.73
CA CYS A 9 -16.67 18.43 -7.30
C CYS A 9 -16.01 19.67 -6.66
N GLY A 10 -16.02 19.74 -5.32
CA GLY A 10 -15.24 20.70 -4.54
C GLY A 10 -13.72 20.49 -4.71
N THR A 11 -12.90 21.24 -3.98
CA THR A 11 -11.44 21.00 -3.97
C THR A 11 -11.14 19.58 -3.48
N SER A 12 -10.06 18.96 -3.96
CA SER A 12 -9.64 17.60 -3.52
C SER A 12 -9.56 17.47 -2.00
N ALA A 13 -9.18 18.53 -1.29
CA ALA A 13 -9.12 18.56 0.16
C ALA A 13 -10.51 18.54 0.84
N GLN A 14 -11.52 19.17 0.23
CA GLN A 14 -12.91 19.15 0.72
C GLN A 14 -13.56 17.79 0.44
N LEU A 15 -13.28 17.19 -0.72
CA LEU A 15 -13.79 15.87 -1.09
C LEU A 15 -13.23 14.78 -0.19
N ALA A 16 -11.94 14.84 0.15
CA ALA A 16 -11.30 13.88 1.05
C ALA A 16 -11.87 13.87 2.49
N GLN A 17 -12.72 14.84 2.84
CA GLN A 17 -13.41 14.92 4.13
C GLN A 17 -14.91 14.56 4.04
N ASN A 18 -15.42 14.25 2.85
CA ASN A 18 -16.82 13.90 2.66
C ASN A 18 -17.07 12.43 2.99
N PRO A 19 -17.82 12.10 4.07
CA PRO A 19 -18.06 10.71 4.47
C PRO A 19 -18.95 9.91 3.51
N LEU A 20 -19.46 10.53 2.46
CA LEU A 20 -20.28 9.89 1.43
C LEU A 20 -19.56 9.86 0.06
N LEU A 21 -18.30 10.30 -0.01
CA LEU A 21 -17.53 10.35 -1.25
C LEU A 21 -17.55 9.03 -2.00
N GLY A 22 -17.37 7.93 -1.30
CA GLY A 22 -17.27 6.57 -1.84
C GLY A 22 -18.59 5.85 -2.04
N ALA A 23 -19.75 6.51 -1.84
CA ALA A 23 -21.04 5.83 -1.89
C ALA A 23 -21.29 5.16 -3.26
N GLY A 24 -21.51 3.85 -3.23
CA GLY A 24 -21.73 3.02 -4.42
C GLY A 24 -20.47 2.53 -5.14
N PHE A 25 -19.27 2.81 -4.61
CA PHE A 25 -18.00 2.25 -5.10
C PHE A 25 -17.48 1.17 -4.18
N ARG A 26 -16.99 0.07 -4.77
CA ARG A 26 -16.43 -1.09 -4.09
C ARG A 26 -14.91 -1.11 -4.19
N VAL A 27 -14.22 -1.20 -3.07
CA VAL A 27 -12.75 -1.21 -3.02
C VAL A 27 -12.25 -2.47 -2.31
N LEU A 28 -11.36 -3.22 -2.97
CA LEU A 28 -10.68 -4.37 -2.39
C LEU A 28 -9.30 -3.96 -1.87
N ILE A 29 -9.06 -4.22 -0.59
CA ILE A 29 -7.73 -4.10 0.01
C ILE A 29 -7.16 -5.51 0.13
N ALA A 30 -6.35 -5.89 -0.83
CA ALA A 30 -5.83 -7.25 -0.98
C ALA A 30 -4.56 -7.47 -0.17
N CYS A 31 -4.48 -8.58 0.56
CA CYS A 31 -3.38 -8.96 1.45
C CYS A 31 -3.19 -7.93 2.59
N GLU A 32 -4.29 -7.50 3.20
CA GLU A 32 -4.30 -6.63 4.37
C GLU A 32 -5.06 -7.29 5.54
N GLU A 33 -4.35 -7.56 6.64
CA GLU A 33 -4.92 -7.99 7.91
C GLU A 33 -5.03 -6.85 8.93
N SER A 34 -4.36 -5.73 8.67
CA SER A 34 -4.16 -4.64 9.63
C SER A 34 -5.35 -3.71 9.81
N ASP A 35 -6.27 -3.65 8.85
CA ASP A 35 -7.38 -2.69 8.76
C ASP A 35 -6.96 -1.22 8.57
N GLU A 36 -5.70 -0.97 8.30
CA GLU A 36 -5.12 0.38 8.27
C GLU A 36 -5.61 1.18 7.05
N VAL A 37 -5.73 0.53 5.89
CA VAL A 37 -6.19 1.16 4.66
C VAL A 37 -7.70 0.99 4.50
N ARG A 38 -8.23 -0.22 4.72
CA ARG A 38 -9.65 -0.52 4.57
C ARG A 38 -10.55 0.43 5.38
N SER A 39 -10.24 0.59 6.69
CA SER A 39 -11.05 1.43 7.58
C SER A 39 -11.13 2.89 7.14
N ARG A 40 -10.05 3.42 6.53
CA ARG A 40 -10.03 4.79 6.02
C ARG A 40 -10.89 4.95 4.76
N PHE A 41 -10.90 3.97 3.86
CA PHE A 41 -11.82 3.98 2.72
C PHE A 41 -13.27 3.86 3.19
N GLU A 42 -13.56 2.99 4.17
CA GLU A 42 -14.89 2.86 4.76
C GLU A 42 -15.36 4.18 5.39
N ALA A 43 -14.47 4.91 6.07
CA ALA A 43 -14.79 6.21 6.66
C ALA A 43 -15.21 7.28 5.63
N LEU A 44 -14.81 7.14 4.37
CA LEU A 44 -15.26 7.95 3.23
C LEU A 44 -16.49 7.36 2.50
N GLY A 45 -17.14 6.35 3.06
CA GLY A 45 -18.37 5.77 2.54
C GLY A 45 -18.18 4.72 1.44
N PHE A 46 -16.96 4.28 1.15
CA PHE A 46 -16.72 3.17 0.23
C PHE A 46 -17.21 1.84 0.80
N ASP A 47 -17.71 0.95 -0.05
CA ASP A 47 -17.87 -0.46 0.30
C ASP A 47 -16.49 -1.13 0.24
N ALA A 48 -15.70 -0.90 1.30
CA ALA A 48 -14.32 -1.34 1.41
C ALA A 48 -14.20 -2.68 2.12
N TRP A 49 -13.59 -3.66 1.45
CA TRP A 49 -13.32 -4.99 1.95
C TRP A 49 -11.81 -5.24 2.01
N SER A 50 -11.34 -5.83 3.09
CA SER A 50 -10.00 -6.41 3.12
C SER A 50 -10.03 -7.90 2.85
N CYS A 51 -8.91 -8.44 2.41
CA CYS A 51 -8.70 -9.88 2.24
C CYS A 51 -7.30 -10.25 2.68
N ASP A 52 -7.16 -11.28 3.51
CA ASP A 52 -5.89 -11.89 3.89
C ASP A 52 -6.11 -13.34 4.33
N LEU A 53 -5.06 -14.16 4.36
CA LEU A 53 -5.09 -15.49 4.95
C LEU A 53 -5.24 -15.44 6.49
N GLN A 54 -4.80 -14.34 7.10
CA GLN A 54 -4.96 -14.07 8.53
C GLN A 54 -6.30 -13.35 8.78
N PRO A 55 -6.88 -13.50 9.99
CA PRO A 55 -8.04 -12.72 10.37
C PRO A 55 -7.69 -11.23 10.48
N ASN A 56 -8.65 -10.37 10.16
CA ASN A 56 -8.47 -8.94 10.34
C ASN A 56 -8.29 -8.58 11.83
N ARG A 57 -7.46 -7.60 12.13
CA ARG A 57 -7.25 -7.11 13.50
C ARG A 57 -8.50 -6.46 14.11
N ASN A 58 -9.36 -5.89 13.26
CA ASN A 58 -10.65 -5.40 13.65
C ASN A 58 -11.71 -6.50 13.38
N PRO A 59 -12.27 -7.15 14.40
CA PRO A 59 -13.22 -8.25 14.23
C PRO A 59 -14.54 -7.83 13.58
N ASN A 60 -14.84 -6.52 13.54
CA ASN A 60 -16.04 -5.96 12.91
C ASN A 60 -15.81 -5.48 11.47
N ALA A 61 -14.60 -5.64 10.93
CA ALA A 61 -14.27 -5.23 9.57
C ALA A 61 -14.98 -6.11 8.53
N LYS A 62 -15.34 -5.53 7.40
CA LYS A 62 -15.65 -6.30 6.19
C LYS A 62 -14.38 -6.97 5.68
N HIS A 63 -14.21 -8.23 6.01
CA HIS A 63 -12.99 -8.98 5.73
C HIS A 63 -13.30 -10.37 5.19
N TYR A 64 -12.64 -10.73 4.11
CA TYR A 64 -12.61 -12.11 3.61
C TYR A 64 -11.32 -12.79 4.08
N GLN A 65 -11.44 -13.72 5.02
CA GLN A 65 -10.30 -14.53 5.44
C GLN A 65 -10.13 -15.70 4.49
N GLY A 66 -9.22 -15.58 3.53
CA GLY A 66 -9.00 -16.57 2.50
C GLY A 66 -8.06 -16.10 1.41
N ASN A 67 -8.06 -16.86 0.30
CA ASN A 67 -7.26 -16.53 -0.86
C ASN A 67 -7.92 -15.38 -1.63
N VAL A 68 -7.18 -14.34 -1.94
CA VAL A 68 -7.68 -13.18 -2.68
C VAL A 68 -8.24 -13.55 -4.06
N PHE A 69 -7.76 -14.62 -4.68
CA PHE A 69 -8.26 -15.09 -5.98
C PHE A 69 -9.68 -15.65 -5.92
N ASP A 70 -10.20 -15.96 -4.72
CA ASP A 70 -11.59 -16.38 -4.53
C ASP A 70 -12.56 -15.21 -4.78
N ILE A 71 -12.12 -13.96 -4.52
CA ILE A 71 -12.97 -12.77 -4.58
C ILE A 71 -12.48 -11.67 -5.54
N ILE A 72 -11.32 -11.84 -6.17
CA ILE A 72 -10.70 -10.80 -7.01
C ILE A 72 -11.58 -10.41 -8.22
N ASN A 73 -12.51 -11.29 -8.61
CA ASN A 73 -13.41 -11.11 -9.75
C ASN A 73 -14.81 -10.59 -9.36
N ASP A 74 -15.06 -10.22 -8.11
CA ASP A 74 -16.39 -9.89 -7.60
C ASP A 74 -16.87 -8.47 -7.94
N GLY A 75 -16.31 -7.85 -8.99
CA GLY A 75 -16.77 -6.56 -9.49
C GLY A 75 -16.31 -5.36 -8.68
N TRP A 76 -15.03 -5.30 -8.35
CA TRP A 76 -14.39 -4.19 -7.65
C TRP A 76 -14.12 -3.00 -8.58
N ASP A 77 -14.39 -1.77 -8.12
CA ASP A 77 -14.05 -0.54 -8.84
C ASP A 77 -12.55 -0.21 -8.74
N ALA A 78 -11.93 -0.60 -7.61
CA ALA A 78 -10.50 -0.47 -7.39
C ALA A 78 -9.94 -1.57 -6.49
N MET A 79 -8.65 -1.85 -6.62
CA MET A 79 -7.88 -2.72 -5.73
C MET A 79 -6.61 -2.03 -5.28
N ILE A 80 -6.33 -2.11 -3.98
CA ILE A 80 -5.04 -1.75 -3.37
C ILE A 80 -4.46 -3.02 -2.80
N ALA A 81 -3.32 -3.47 -3.29
CA ALA A 81 -2.77 -4.78 -2.99
C ALA A 81 -1.39 -4.68 -2.32
N PHE A 82 -1.17 -5.51 -1.30
CA PHE A 82 0.07 -5.66 -0.54
C PHE A 82 0.61 -7.09 -0.66
N PRO A 83 0.93 -7.57 -1.86
CA PRO A 83 1.30 -8.97 -2.07
C PRO A 83 2.55 -9.36 -1.27
N PRO A 84 2.66 -10.63 -0.83
CA PRO A 84 3.80 -11.11 -0.08
C PRO A 84 5.14 -10.85 -0.79
N CYS A 85 6.04 -10.12 -0.12
CA CYS A 85 7.34 -9.72 -0.67
C CYS A 85 8.49 -10.69 -0.34
N THR A 86 8.26 -11.76 0.43
CA THR A 86 9.27 -12.65 1.01
C THR A 86 10.23 -13.23 -0.03
N HIS A 87 9.75 -13.49 -1.25
CA HIS A 87 10.54 -14.10 -2.33
C HIS A 87 11.01 -13.08 -3.38
N LEU A 88 10.59 -11.81 -3.26
CA LEU A 88 10.79 -10.76 -4.26
C LEU A 88 11.71 -9.64 -3.79
N ALA A 89 11.73 -9.32 -2.48
CA ALA A 89 12.43 -8.19 -1.91
C ALA A 89 13.95 -8.40 -1.89
N VAL A 90 14.72 -7.35 -2.21
CA VAL A 90 16.20 -7.37 -2.17
C VAL A 90 16.77 -7.69 -0.78
N SER A 91 16.03 -7.43 0.29
CA SER A 91 16.45 -7.83 1.65
C SER A 91 16.58 -9.34 1.84
N GLY A 92 16.05 -10.14 0.92
CA GLY A 92 16.17 -11.59 0.87
C GLY A 92 17.06 -12.10 -0.28
N ALA A 93 17.84 -11.23 -0.91
CA ALA A 93 18.62 -11.55 -2.14
C ALA A 93 19.63 -12.67 -1.94
N ALA A 94 20.22 -12.83 -0.76
CA ALA A 94 21.14 -13.93 -0.45
C ALA A 94 20.51 -15.33 -0.67
N TRP A 95 19.19 -15.43 -0.64
CA TRP A 95 18.45 -16.68 -0.82
C TRP A 95 17.81 -16.81 -2.22
N PHE A 96 18.03 -15.87 -3.14
CA PHE A 96 17.36 -15.87 -4.44
C PHE A 96 17.73 -17.07 -5.29
N GLU A 97 18.97 -17.53 -5.27
CA GLU A 97 19.39 -18.71 -6.03
C GLU A 97 18.60 -19.96 -5.58
N GLN A 98 18.53 -20.17 -4.27
CA GLN A 98 17.76 -21.30 -3.74
C GLN A 98 16.27 -21.16 -4.08
N LYS A 99 15.69 -19.97 -3.91
CA LYS A 99 14.27 -19.70 -4.20
C LYS A 99 13.91 -19.86 -5.68
N ARG A 100 14.87 -19.62 -6.59
CA ARG A 100 14.70 -19.94 -8.01
C ARG A 100 14.69 -21.44 -8.26
N LYS A 101 15.61 -22.16 -7.62
CA LYS A 101 15.73 -23.62 -7.78
C LYS A 101 14.52 -24.39 -7.27
N ASP A 102 13.94 -23.94 -6.16
CA ASP A 102 12.78 -24.60 -5.51
C ASP A 102 11.41 -24.03 -5.94
N GLY A 103 11.37 -23.08 -6.89
CA GLY A 103 10.14 -22.53 -7.48
C GLY A 103 9.49 -21.40 -6.69
N ARG A 104 9.82 -21.19 -5.41
CA ARG A 104 9.18 -20.17 -4.56
C ARG A 104 9.29 -18.73 -5.08
N GLN A 105 10.37 -18.43 -5.80
CA GLN A 105 10.51 -17.09 -6.40
C GLN A 105 9.51 -16.92 -7.55
N GLN A 106 9.32 -17.97 -8.37
CA GLN A 106 8.36 -17.94 -9.47
C GLN A 106 6.93 -17.83 -8.95
N GLU A 107 6.57 -18.58 -7.90
CA GLU A 107 5.26 -18.44 -7.24
C GLU A 107 4.99 -17.01 -6.79
N GLY A 108 5.98 -16.33 -6.19
CA GLY A 108 5.86 -14.92 -5.79
C GLY A 108 5.68 -13.99 -6.99
N ILE A 109 6.39 -14.22 -8.10
CA ILE A 109 6.26 -13.47 -9.34
C ILE A 109 4.85 -13.66 -9.92
N ASP A 110 4.39 -14.90 -10.02
CA ASP A 110 3.08 -15.24 -10.59
C ASP A 110 1.95 -14.62 -9.77
N PHE A 111 2.06 -14.65 -8.44
CA PHE A 111 1.10 -14.00 -7.55
C PHE A 111 1.04 -12.49 -7.77
N PHE A 112 2.20 -11.82 -7.85
CA PHE A 112 2.27 -10.39 -8.15
C PHE A 112 1.66 -10.08 -9.52
N MET A 113 2.01 -10.84 -10.55
CA MET A 113 1.51 -10.63 -11.91
C MET A 113 0.01 -10.91 -12.04
N ALA A 114 -0.54 -11.86 -11.27
CA ALA A 114 -1.98 -12.09 -11.21
C ALA A 114 -2.73 -10.86 -10.67
N MET A 115 -2.18 -10.17 -9.65
CA MET A 115 -2.73 -8.89 -9.16
C MET A 115 -2.67 -7.79 -10.23
N VAL A 116 -1.55 -7.68 -10.96
CA VAL A 116 -1.38 -6.71 -12.06
C VAL A 116 -2.44 -6.90 -13.13
N ASN A 117 -2.74 -8.16 -13.45
CA ASN A 117 -3.63 -8.55 -14.55
C ASN A 117 -5.11 -8.72 -14.12
N ALA A 118 -5.43 -8.43 -12.86
CA ALA A 118 -6.80 -8.51 -12.38
C ALA A 118 -7.75 -7.66 -13.25
N PRO A 119 -8.99 -8.12 -13.50
CA PRO A 119 -9.98 -7.44 -14.34
C PRO A 119 -10.61 -6.24 -13.59
N ILE A 120 -9.76 -5.45 -12.94
CA ILE A 120 -10.14 -4.29 -12.14
C ILE A 120 -9.60 -3.04 -12.85
N LYS A 121 -10.45 -2.01 -12.94
CA LYS A 121 -10.12 -0.78 -13.69
C LYS A 121 -8.96 -0.01 -13.07
N ARG A 122 -8.92 0.08 -11.73
CA ARG A 122 -7.92 0.84 -10.97
C ARG A 122 -7.19 -0.07 -10.01
N ILE A 123 -5.86 -0.11 -10.11
CA ILE A 123 -5.04 -0.99 -9.28
C ILE A 123 -3.82 -0.23 -8.76
N ALA A 124 -3.58 -0.34 -7.46
CA ALA A 124 -2.31 0.02 -6.83
C ALA A 124 -1.69 -1.23 -6.20
N ILE A 125 -0.43 -1.52 -6.52
CA ILE A 125 0.32 -2.61 -5.88
C ILE A 125 1.50 -2.02 -5.13
N GLU A 126 1.57 -2.28 -3.85
CA GLU A 126 2.68 -1.93 -2.97
C GLU A 126 3.61 -3.12 -2.80
N ASN A 127 4.90 -2.89 -2.94
CA ASN A 127 5.91 -3.88 -2.56
C ASN A 127 7.24 -3.15 -2.25
N PRO A 128 8.12 -3.69 -1.38
CA PRO A 128 9.43 -3.10 -1.18
C PRO A 128 10.31 -3.20 -2.43
N MET A 129 11.46 -2.53 -2.42
CA MET A 129 12.45 -2.66 -3.47
C MET A 129 12.80 -4.13 -3.71
N GLY A 130 12.63 -4.59 -4.95
CA GLY A 130 12.74 -6.00 -5.30
C GLY A 130 12.88 -6.25 -6.79
N ILE A 131 12.86 -7.53 -7.14
CA ILE A 131 13.06 -8.02 -8.52
C ILE A 131 11.95 -7.58 -9.48
N MET A 132 10.75 -7.25 -8.97
CA MET A 132 9.63 -6.85 -9.83
C MET A 132 9.91 -5.55 -10.60
N SER A 133 10.81 -4.70 -10.09
CA SER A 133 11.30 -3.52 -10.81
C SER A 133 12.06 -3.85 -12.10
N THR A 134 12.56 -5.07 -12.23
CA THR A 134 13.29 -5.56 -13.42
C THR A 134 12.44 -6.53 -14.23
N ILE A 135 11.74 -7.46 -13.56
CA ILE A 135 10.98 -8.54 -14.21
C ILE A 135 9.71 -7.99 -14.87
N TYR A 136 9.00 -7.08 -14.18
CA TYR A 136 7.77 -6.49 -14.71
C TYR A 136 8.07 -5.13 -15.35
N LYS A 137 8.19 -4.09 -14.52
CA LYS A 137 8.55 -2.73 -14.92
C LYS A 137 9.02 -1.92 -13.72
N LYS A 138 9.69 -0.79 -13.97
CA LYS A 138 9.99 0.18 -12.91
C LYS A 138 8.71 0.61 -12.20
N PRO A 139 8.73 0.81 -10.86
CA PRO A 139 7.57 1.32 -10.14
C PRO A 139 7.16 2.69 -10.67
N THR A 140 5.87 2.98 -10.63
CA THR A 140 5.32 4.30 -11.00
C THR A 140 5.80 5.38 -10.03
N GLN A 141 5.92 5.02 -8.74
CA GLN A 141 6.40 5.90 -7.69
C GLN A 141 7.20 5.10 -6.64
N ILE A 142 8.21 5.72 -6.05
CA ILE A 142 8.91 5.22 -4.86
C ILE A 142 8.64 6.20 -3.73
N ILE A 143 8.11 5.70 -2.63
CA ILE A 143 7.70 6.49 -1.47
C ILE A 143 8.46 6.09 -0.21
N GLN A 144 8.36 6.95 0.80
CA GLN A 144 8.89 6.75 2.13
C GLN A 144 7.84 7.20 3.16
N PRO A 145 7.71 6.56 4.32
CA PRO A 145 6.78 7.01 5.37
C PRO A 145 7.00 8.46 5.79
N TYR A 146 8.27 8.91 5.86
CA TYR A 146 8.56 10.30 6.25
C TYR A 146 8.12 11.35 5.20
N TYR A 147 7.73 10.96 3.99
CA TYR A 147 7.07 11.86 3.04
C TYR A 147 5.63 12.20 3.46
N PHE A 148 5.04 11.40 4.34
CA PHE A 148 3.64 11.44 4.74
C PHE A 148 3.43 11.62 6.24
N GLY A 149 4.44 12.13 6.98
CA GLY A 149 4.32 12.47 8.39
C GLY A 149 4.74 11.38 9.40
N ASP A 150 5.18 10.20 8.94
CA ASP A 150 5.70 9.16 9.82
C ASP A 150 7.23 9.21 9.85
N GLU A 151 7.86 9.50 10.98
CA GLU A 151 9.33 9.61 11.12
C GLU A 151 10.07 8.27 10.94
N VAL A 152 9.88 7.65 9.77
CA VAL A 152 10.41 6.33 9.45
C VAL A 152 10.94 6.30 8.03
N SER A 153 12.10 5.66 7.83
CA SER A 153 12.64 5.34 6.51
C SER A 153 12.33 3.89 6.13
N LYS A 154 11.49 3.69 5.11
CA LYS A 154 11.17 2.38 4.50
C LYS A 154 10.84 2.60 3.04
N LYS A 155 11.82 2.36 2.15
CA LYS A 155 11.60 2.46 0.69
C LYS A 155 10.52 1.49 0.23
N THR A 156 9.45 2.04 -0.33
CA THR A 156 8.30 1.31 -0.81
C THR A 156 8.02 1.69 -2.26
N CYS A 157 7.77 0.70 -3.10
CA CYS A 157 7.45 0.86 -4.51
C CYS A 157 5.95 0.75 -4.73
N LEU A 158 5.41 1.63 -5.58
CA LEU A 158 4.03 1.60 -6.04
C LEU A 158 3.98 1.37 -7.55
N TRP A 159 3.22 0.37 -7.98
CA TRP A 159 2.84 0.15 -9.38
C TRP A 159 1.36 0.50 -9.52
N LEU A 160 1.08 1.51 -10.33
CA LEU A 160 -0.25 2.09 -10.47
C LEU A 160 -0.83 1.81 -11.86
N LYS A 161 -2.10 1.45 -11.92
CA LYS A 161 -2.93 1.32 -13.12
C LYS A 161 -4.15 2.22 -12.93
N ASN A 162 -4.27 3.26 -13.76
CA ASN A 162 -5.36 4.24 -13.73
C ASN A 162 -5.59 4.90 -12.36
N LEU A 163 -4.53 5.09 -11.60
CA LEU A 163 -4.48 5.83 -10.35
C LEU A 163 -3.33 6.84 -10.40
N PRO A 164 -3.50 8.06 -9.85
CA PRO A 164 -2.41 9.04 -9.80
C PRO A 164 -1.37 8.67 -8.74
N PRO A 165 -0.11 9.15 -8.88
CA PRO A 165 0.88 9.08 -7.80
C PRO A 165 0.37 9.76 -6.52
N LEU A 166 0.80 9.26 -5.36
CA LEU A 166 0.49 9.88 -4.08
C LEU A 166 1.18 11.24 -3.97
N TYR A 167 0.41 12.25 -3.59
CA TYR A 167 0.94 13.58 -3.40
C TYR A 167 1.71 13.69 -2.08
N HIS A 168 2.87 14.31 -2.13
CA HIS A 168 3.66 14.70 -0.96
C HIS A 168 4.48 15.95 -1.26
N ASN A 169 4.75 16.77 -0.25
CA ASN A 169 5.43 18.04 -0.41
C ASN A 169 6.56 18.23 0.63
N ALA A 170 7.78 18.44 0.15
CA ALA A 170 8.95 18.64 0.98
C ALA A 170 9.12 20.11 1.42
N GLN A 171 8.55 21.07 0.66
CA GLN A 171 8.65 22.51 0.89
C GLN A 171 7.35 23.16 0.44
N PRO A 172 6.92 24.26 1.08
CA PRO A 172 5.80 25.06 0.59
C PRO A 172 5.99 25.44 -0.88
N ASN A 173 4.91 25.47 -1.63
CA ASN A 173 4.92 25.92 -3.02
C ASN A 173 3.74 26.87 -3.29
N LEU A 174 3.68 27.46 -4.48
CA LEU A 174 2.69 28.47 -4.84
C LEU A 174 1.23 28.00 -4.71
N PHE A 175 0.99 26.69 -4.76
CA PHE A 175 -0.34 26.09 -4.77
C PHE A 175 -0.70 25.38 -3.44
N ASP A 176 0.29 25.10 -2.59
CA ASP A 176 0.09 24.40 -1.33
C ASP A 176 1.21 24.72 -0.34
N ASP A 177 0.83 25.35 0.76
CA ASP A 177 1.73 25.69 1.87
C ASP A 177 1.97 24.51 2.82
N LYS A 178 1.19 23.42 2.69
CA LYS A 178 1.28 22.26 3.57
C LYS A 178 2.52 21.43 3.25
N VAL A 179 3.46 21.39 4.19
CA VAL A 179 4.60 20.47 4.17
C VAL A 179 4.18 19.16 4.78
N THR A 180 4.36 18.06 4.05
CA THR A 180 4.04 16.70 4.53
C THR A 180 5.28 15.95 5.02
N HIS A 181 6.48 16.35 4.59
CA HIS A 181 7.72 15.69 4.97
C HIS A 181 8.12 15.98 6.43
N VAL A 182 8.54 14.95 7.11
CA VAL A 182 9.12 15.00 8.47
C VAL A 182 10.53 14.42 8.48
N GLY A 183 11.16 14.29 9.64
CA GLY A 183 12.46 13.66 9.81
C GLY A 183 12.46 12.18 9.35
N LYS A 184 13.60 11.71 8.88
CA LYS A 184 13.76 10.33 8.36
C LYS A 184 13.73 9.25 9.44
N GLY A 185 13.56 9.63 10.70
CA GLY A 185 13.68 8.75 11.85
C GLY A 185 15.14 8.44 12.24
N GLU A 186 15.30 7.75 13.36
CA GLU A 186 16.62 7.40 13.88
C GLU A 186 17.33 6.38 12.98
N MET A 187 18.64 6.59 12.80
CA MET A 187 19.51 5.68 12.05
C MET A 187 20.58 5.10 12.98
N VAL A 188 20.88 3.83 12.83
CA VAL A 188 22.04 3.17 13.45
C VAL A 188 23.14 2.96 12.43
N THR A 189 24.38 3.19 12.85
CA THR A 189 25.58 2.87 12.06
C THR A 189 26.27 1.70 12.73
N PHE A 190 26.49 0.63 12.00
CA PHE A 190 27.21 -0.56 12.47
C PHE A 190 28.73 -0.36 12.33
N GLU A 191 29.54 -1.18 13.02
CA GLU A 191 31.00 -1.17 12.91
C GLU A 191 31.50 -1.34 11.46
N SER A 192 30.75 -2.06 10.64
CA SER A 192 31.00 -2.21 9.20
C SER A 192 30.79 -0.93 8.38
N GLY A 193 30.35 0.19 8.99
CA GLY A 193 29.94 1.41 8.31
C GLY A 193 28.57 1.36 7.66
N CYS A 194 27.87 0.23 7.68
CA CYS A 194 26.51 0.11 7.16
C CYS A 194 25.54 0.92 8.03
N LYS A 195 24.67 1.70 7.37
CA LYS A 195 23.61 2.48 8.03
C LYS A 195 22.24 1.88 7.73
N MET A 196 21.42 1.73 8.75
CA MET A 196 20.02 1.33 8.58
C MET A 196 19.09 2.03 9.58
N PRO A 197 17.79 2.14 9.28
CA PRO A 197 16.82 2.68 10.23
C PRO A 197 16.82 1.88 11.52
N LYS A 198 16.81 2.55 12.66
CA LYS A 198 16.85 1.91 14.01
C LYS A 198 15.69 0.94 14.19
N TRP A 199 14.46 1.32 13.82
CA TRP A 199 13.30 0.45 13.91
C TRP A 199 13.49 -0.89 13.18
N TYR A 200 14.21 -0.86 12.04
CA TYR A 200 14.51 -2.06 11.26
C TYR A 200 15.60 -2.91 11.92
N ALA A 201 16.63 -2.25 12.51
CA ALA A 201 17.67 -2.94 13.28
C ALA A 201 17.08 -3.59 14.54
N ASP A 202 16.21 -2.89 15.26
CA ASP A 202 15.54 -3.41 16.45
C ASP A 202 14.61 -4.58 16.12
N ALA A 203 13.99 -4.58 14.94
CA ALA A 203 13.17 -5.70 14.47
C ALA A 203 13.93 -7.04 14.38
N TRP A 204 15.27 -7.01 14.18
CA TRP A 204 16.07 -8.24 14.14
C TRP A 204 16.13 -8.97 15.50
N ARG A 205 15.85 -8.28 16.60
CA ARG A 205 15.82 -8.84 17.95
C ARG A 205 14.49 -9.52 18.27
N LEU A 206 13.46 -9.31 17.44
CA LEU A 206 12.13 -9.88 17.62
C LEU A 206 12.04 -11.31 17.07
N PRO A 207 11.15 -12.15 17.62
CA PRO A 207 10.76 -13.42 17.03
C PRO A 207 10.34 -13.24 15.57
N LYS A 208 10.51 -14.30 14.77
CA LYS A 208 10.29 -14.26 13.31
C LYS A 208 8.91 -13.70 12.92
N GLU A 209 7.87 -14.09 13.62
CA GLU A 209 6.48 -13.68 13.35
C GLU A 209 6.25 -12.21 13.66
N GLU A 210 6.67 -11.74 14.83
CA GLU A 210 6.58 -10.33 15.24
C GLU A 210 7.38 -9.43 14.30
N ARG A 211 8.60 -9.85 13.97
CA ARG A 211 9.45 -9.17 13.00
C ARG A 211 8.78 -9.07 11.63
N SER A 212 8.12 -10.12 11.17
CA SER A 212 7.39 -10.11 9.91
C SER A 212 6.25 -9.10 9.95
N LYS A 213 5.42 -9.13 10.99
CA LYS A 213 4.31 -8.20 11.21
C LYS A 213 4.76 -6.74 11.27
N LEU A 214 5.87 -6.47 11.99
CA LEU A 214 6.40 -5.11 12.06
C LEU A 214 6.90 -4.62 10.71
N ARG A 215 7.55 -5.48 9.92
CA ARG A 215 8.10 -5.12 8.61
C ARG A 215 7.05 -4.99 7.52
N SER A 216 5.94 -5.72 7.59
CA SER A 216 4.83 -5.64 6.63
C SER A 216 3.89 -4.46 6.91
N LYS A 217 3.97 -3.83 8.08
CA LYS A 217 3.07 -2.74 8.48
C LYS A 217 3.00 -1.63 7.43
N THR A 218 1.77 -1.27 7.06
CA THR A 218 1.47 -0.01 6.36
C THR A 218 1.49 1.14 7.37
N PHE A 219 2.13 2.25 7.04
CA PHE A 219 2.24 3.41 7.93
C PHE A 219 0.99 4.30 7.80
N PRO A 220 0.49 4.87 8.91
CA PRO A 220 -0.73 5.67 8.92
C PRO A 220 -0.75 6.82 7.91
N GLY A 221 0.36 7.54 7.78
CA GLY A 221 0.46 8.65 6.82
C GLY A 221 0.37 8.18 5.36
N ILE A 222 0.97 7.04 5.02
CA ILE A 222 0.84 6.44 3.69
C ILE A 222 -0.61 5.99 3.44
N ALA A 223 -1.23 5.31 4.41
CA ALA A 223 -2.63 4.88 4.29
C ALA A 223 -3.58 6.07 4.10
N GLN A 224 -3.35 7.17 4.84
CA GLN A 224 -4.13 8.40 4.67
C GLN A 224 -3.92 9.02 3.28
N ALA A 225 -2.67 9.11 2.80
CA ALA A 225 -2.38 9.62 1.47
C ALA A 225 -3.02 8.78 0.34
N MET A 226 -3.09 7.46 0.52
CA MET A 226 -3.80 6.57 -0.42
C MET A 226 -5.28 6.93 -0.50
N VAL A 227 -5.93 7.13 0.64
CA VAL A 227 -7.35 7.46 0.70
C VAL A 227 -7.62 8.86 0.17
N ASP A 228 -6.85 9.85 0.57
CA ASP A 228 -7.00 11.25 0.13
C ASP A 228 -6.81 11.38 -1.40
N THR A 229 -5.86 10.62 -1.97
CA THR A 229 -5.54 10.71 -3.40
C THR A 229 -6.45 9.80 -4.22
N TRP A 230 -6.55 8.54 -3.83
CA TRP A 230 -7.25 7.54 -4.66
C TRP A 230 -8.74 7.48 -4.39
N GLY A 231 -9.19 7.82 -3.18
CA GLY A 231 -10.62 7.94 -2.87
C GLY A 231 -11.30 8.96 -3.80
N VAL A 232 -10.70 10.15 -3.93
CA VAL A 232 -11.18 11.19 -4.86
C VAL A 232 -11.11 10.69 -6.31
N SER A 233 -9.98 10.08 -6.72
CA SER A 233 -9.81 9.55 -8.08
C SER A 233 -10.78 8.42 -8.45
N ILE A 234 -11.25 7.63 -7.47
CA ILE A 234 -12.22 6.55 -7.70
C ILE A 234 -13.63 7.13 -7.83
N ALA A 235 -13.98 8.09 -7.00
CA ALA A 235 -15.33 8.63 -6.91
C ALA A 235 -15.67 9.67 -8.00
N CYS A 236 -14.68 10.41 -8.52
CA CYS A 236 -14.88 11.50 -9.49
C CYS A 236 -14.66 11.07 -10.96
N THR A 237 -14.93 9.78 -11.31
CA THR A 237 -14.76 9.30 -12.71
C THR A 237 -16.05 8.65 -13.24
#